data_64f84cf42a13b0720b26a8d2007f4d91
#
_entry.id   64f84cf42a13b0720b26a8d2007f4d91
#
_cell.length_a   1.000
_cell.length_b   1.000
_cell.length_c   1.000
_cell.angle_alpha   90.00
_cell.angle_beta   90.00
_cell.angle_gamma   90.00
#
_symmetry.space_group_name_H-M   'P 1'
#
loop_
_entity.id
_entity.type
_entity.pdbx_description
1 polymer ?
#
loop_
_entity_poly.entity_id
_entity_poly.type
_entity_poly.pdbx_seq_one_letter_code
_entity_poly.pdbx_strand_id
1 'polypeptide(L)'
;MGIKKLVIFLLVLSLCLEGGSAKEKGTKKGKKKGKQVYCPSQLSSEDLARVPANSTSNILNRLLITYDPRIRPNFKGIPVEDRVNIFINSFGSIQETTMDYRVNIFLRQRWNDPRLKLPQDFKSDSLTVDPKMFKCLWKPDLFFANEKSANFHDVTQENILLFIFRNGDVLISMRLSVTLSCPLDLTLFPMDTQRCKMQLESFGYTTDDLQFMWQTGDPVQMDTIALPQFDIRQEDIDYGNCTKFYAGTGYYTCVEVIFTLRRQVGFYMMGVYAPTLLIVVLSWLSFWINPDASAARVPLGILSVLSLSSECTSLASELPKVSYVKAIDIWLIACLLFGFASLVEYAVVQVMLNSPKRIEAEKAKIASKEKAAGKSPAARNNTVNGTGGTPLHVSTLHVAETRCKKVCTSKSDLRTNDFSIVGSLPRDFELSNFDCYGKPIDTSSGHGKSQAKNNKKPPPPKPVIPSAAKRVDLYSRALFPFSFLFFNVIYWSIYL
;
A
#
# COMPACT_ATOMS: atom_id res chain seq x y z
N MET A 1 36.08 21.72 -7.85
CA MET A 1 35.95 20.59 -8.83
C MET A 1 34.51 20.21 -9.15
N GLY A 2 33.50 20.97 -8.67
CA GLY A 2 32.06 20.72 -8.87
C GLY A 2 31.42 21.35 -10.13
N ILE A 3 31.87 22.55 -10.51
CA ILE A 3 31.19 23.34 -11.56
C ILE A 3 31.39 22.74 -12.96
N LYS A 4 32.57 22.22 -13.28
CA LYS A 4 32.83 21.57 -14.58
C LYS A 4 32.00 20.28 -14.80
N LYS A 5 31.72 19.51 -13.77
CA LYS A 5 30.86 18.32 -13.88
C LYS A 5 29.38 18.68 -14.06
N LEU A 6 28.91 19.77 -13.46
CA LEU A 6 27.55 20.26 -13.64
C LEU A 6 27.30 20.78 -15.05
N VAL A 7 28.27 21.51 -15.61
CA VAL A 7 28.20 22.01 -16.99
C VAL A 7 28.20 20.88 -18.03
N ILE A 8 29.01 19.84 -17.81
CA ILE A 8 29.02 18.66 -18.69
C ILE A 8 27.70 17.90 -18.61
N PHE A 9 27.12 17.77 -17.42
CA PHE A 9 25.81 17.12 -17.24
C PHE A 9 24.68 17.89 -17.94
N LEU A 10 24.67 19.21 -17.86
CA LEU A 10 23.71 20.08 -18.55
C LEU A 10 23.89 20.06 -20.07
N LEU A 11 25.12 19.98 -20.58
CA LEU A 11 25.40 19.82 -22.01
C LEU A 11 24.97 18.47 -22.56
N VAL A 12 25.15 17.39 -21.80
CA VAL A 12 24.67 16.05 -22.19
C VAL A 12 23.15 16.00 -22.20
N LEU A 13 22.50 16.66 -21.23
CA LEU A 13 21.03 16.75 -21.17
C LEU A 13 20.46 17.56 -22.37
N SER A 14 21.14 18.65 -22.78
CA SER A 14 20.77 19.44 -23.96
C SER A 14 20.92 18.66 -25.26
N LEU A 15 21.98 17.88 -25.41
CA LEU A 15 22.19 17.02 -26.58
C LEU A 15 21.21 15.85 -26.68
N CYS A 16 20.69 15.35 -25.56
CA CYS A 16 19.62 14.35 -25.56
C CYS A 16 18.24 14.93 -25.95
N LEU A 17 18.02 16.23 -25.76
CA LEU A 17 16.76 16.89 -26.13
C LEU A 17 16.70 17.32 -27.60
N GLU A 18 17.83 17.48 -28.27
CA GLU A 18 17.88 17.86 -29.72
C GLU A 18 17.95 16.67 -30.69
N GLY A 19 18.11 15.43 -30.19
CA GLY A 19 18.24 14.20 -30.99
C GLY A 19 16.92 13.55 -31.45
N GLY A 20 15.76 14.19 -31.29
CA GLY A 20 14.42 13.57 -31.46
C GLY A 20 13.64 13.95 -32.72
N SER A 21 14.24 14.53 -33.76
CA SER A 21 13.54 14.80 -35.04
C SER A 21 14.05 13.93 -36.18
N ALA A 22 13.87 12.62 -36.06
CA ALA A 22 13.97 11.72 -37.20
C ALA A 22 12.69 11.85 -38.04
N LYS A 23 12.76 12.48 -39.19
CA LYS A 23 11.74 12.43 -40.24
C LYS A 23 11.49 10.95 -40.61
N GLU A 24 10.46 10.38 -40.07
CA GLU A 24 9.88 9.13 -40.58
C GLU A 24 9.42 9.36 -42.00
N LYS A 25 10.17 8.78 -42.96
CA LYS A 25 9.71 8.60 -44.31
C LYS A 25 8.47 7.69 -44.26
N GLY A 26 7.31 8.31 -44.44
CA GLY A 26 6.04 7.62 -44.53
C GLY A 26 6.04 6.55 -45.61
N THR A 27 6.32 5.33 -45.23
CA THR A 27 5.88 4.16 -45.98
C THR A 27 4.35 4.17 -45.88
N LYS A 28 3.70 4.53 -46.97
CA LYS A 28 2.26 4.33 -47.15
C LYS A 28 1.98 2.82 -47.01
N LYS A 29 1.82 2.34 -45.77
CA LYS A 29 1.13 1.08 -45.51
C LYS A 29 -0.26 1.25 -46.07
N GLY A 30 -0.51 0.60 -47.17
CA GLY A 30 -1.85 0.46 -47.72
C GLY A 30 -2.76 -0.03 -46.57
N LYS A 31 -3.65 0.82 -46.12
CA LYS A 31 -4.76 0.42 -45.26
C LYS A 31 -5.47 -0.69 -46.04
N LYS A 32 -5.30 -1.94 -45.65
CA LYS A 32 -6.23 -3.00 -46.01
C LYS A 32 -7.58 -2.49 -45.55
N LYS A 33 -8.43 -2.03 -46.46
CA LYS A 33 -9.82 -1.76 -46.24
C LYS A 33 -10.38 -3.06 -45.68
N GLY A 34 -10.56 -3.14 -44.36
CA GLY A 34 -11.34 -4.23 -43.74
C GLY A 34 -12.66 -4.25 -44.49
N LYS A 35 -13.11 -5.44 -44.89
CA LYS A 35 -14.40 -5.62 -45.52
C LYS A 35 -15.45 -4.92 -44.66
N GLN A 36 -15.96 -3.81 -45.17
CA GLN A 36 -17.00 -3.05 -44.46
C GLN A 36 -18.23 -3.96 -44.48
N VAL A 37 -18.73 -4.31 -43.31
CA VAL A 37 -19.95 -5.11 -43.18
C VAL A 37 -21.10 -4.18 -43.54
N TYR A 38 -21.72 -4.44 -44.68
CA TYR A 38 -22.92 -3.73 -45.08
C TYR A 38 -24.16 -4.43 -44.53
N CYS A 39 -25.06 -3.66 -43.94
CA CYS A 39 -26.35 -4.19 -43.54
C CYS A 39 -27.19 -4.53 -44.79
N PRO A 40 -28.07 -5.56 -44.76
CA PRO A 40 -28.87 -5.95 -45.92
C PRO A 40 -29.68 -4.83 -46.53
N SER A 41 -30.12 -3.86 -45.74
CA SER A 41 -30.81 -2.64 -46.20
C SER A 41 -29.94 -1.72 -47.08
N GLN A 42 -28.62 -1.92 -47.12
CA GLN A 42 -27.65 -1.15 -47.90
C GLN A 42 -27.14 -1.94 -49.14
N LEU A 43 -27.56 -3.20 -49.27
CA LEU A 43 -27.17 -4.05 -50.40
C LEU A 43 -28.03 -3.74 -51.64
N SER A 44 -27.45 -3.90 -52.84
CA SER A 44 -28.17 -3.77 -54.09
C SER A 44 -29.16 -4.93 -54.29
N SER A 45 -30.20 -4.70 -55.06
CA SER A 45 -31.15 -5.77 -55.42
C SER A 45 -30.51 -6.95 -56.14
N GLU A 46 -29.40 -6.71 -56.88
CA GLU A 46 -28.63 -7.73 -57.56
C GLU A 46 -27.86 -8.62 -56.58
N ASP A 47 -27.25 -8.06 -55.55
CA ASP A 47 -26.56 -8.80 -54.50
C ASP A 47 -27.49 -9.67 -53.69
N LEU A 48 -28.70 -9.18 -53.39
CA LEU A 48 -29.73 -9.93 -52.71
C LEU A 48 -30.27 -11.10 -53.56
N ALA A 49 -30.39 -10.90 -54.91
CA ALA A 49 -30.86 -11.94 -55.85
C ALA A 49 -29.87 -13.09 -55.98
N ARG A 50 -28.59 -12.90 -55.67
CA ARG A 50 -27.59 -13.97 -55.73
C ARG A 50 -27.73 -14.98 -54.56
N VAL A 51 -28.47 -14.67 -53.52
CA VAL A 51 -28.68 -15.54 -52.38
C VAL A 51 -29.78 -16.56 -52.66
N PRO A 52 -29.59 -17.86 -52.46
CA PRO A 52 -30.59 -18.89 -52.72
C PRO A 52 -31.90 -18.64 -51.94
N ALA A 53 -33.04 -18.75 -52.61
CA ALA A 53 -34.32 -18.37 -52.03
C ALA A 53 -34.69 -19.07 -50.68
N ASN A 54 -34.27 -20.32 -50.52
CA ASN A 54 -34.57 -21.13 -49.33
C ASN A 54 -33.41 -21.18 -48.31
N SER A 55 -32.40 -20.30 -48.46
CA SER A 55 -31.28 -20.29 -47.50
C SER A 55 -31.60 -19.47 -46.24
N THR A 56 -30.99 -19.83 -45.13
CA THR A 56 -31.06 -19.07 -43.87
C THR A 56 -30.59 -17.62 -44.05
N SER A 57 -29.59 -17.42 -44.95
CA SER A 57 -29.12 -16.07 -45.29
C SER A 57 -30.18 -15.26 -46.00
N ASN A 58 -31.04 -15.85 -46.85
CA ASN A 58 -32.17 -15.14 -47.48
C ASN A 58 -33.22 -14.74 -46.46
N ILE A 59 -33.53 -15.58 -45.49
CA ILE A 59 -34.47 -15.28 -44.41
C ILE A 59 -33.96 -14.08 -43.62
N LEU A 60 -32.71 -14.05 -43.20
CA LEU A 60 -32.08 -12.94 -42.51
C LEU A 60 -32.11 -11.65 -43.34
N ASN A 61 -31.75 -11.73 -44.63
CA ASN A 61 -31.78 -10.58 -45.52
C ASN A 61 -33.20 -10.02 -45.69
N ARG A 62 -34.19 -10.86 -45.85
CA ARG A 62 -35.64 -10.44 -45.95
C ARG A 62 -36.11 -9.77 -44.66
N LEU A 63 -35.67 -10.21 -43.48
CA LEU A 63 -36.04 -9.56 -42.22
C LEU A 63 -35.39 -8.18 -42.09
N LEU A 64 -34.17 -8.02 -42.59
CA LEU A 64 -33.38 -6.79 -42.40
C LEU A 64 -33.43 -5.80 -43.55
N ILE A 65 -34.04 -6.14 -44.70
CA ILE A 65 -34.10 -5.25 -45.86
C ILE A 65 -34.97 -4.03 -45.60
N THR A 66 -36.08 -4.18 -44.85
CA THR A 66 -37.01 -3.10 -44.49
C THR A 66 -36.79 -2.62 -43.05
N TYR A 67 -35.79 -3.16 -42.37
CA TYR A 67 -35.53 -2.88 -40.96
C TYR A 67 -34.73 -1.60 -40.80
N ASP A 68 -35.26 -0.65 -40.01
CA ASP A 68 -34.52 0.56 -39.62
C ASP A 68 -34.02 0.45 -38.19
N PRO A 69 -32.69 0.34 -37.99
CA PRO A 69 -32.12 0.23 -36.66
C PRO A 69 -32.16 1.55 -35.85
N ARG A 70 -32.48 2.68 -36.46
CA ARG A 70 -32.53 4.00 -35.79
C ARG A 70 -33.83 4.19 -34.99
N ILE A 71 -34.85 3.38 -35.30
CA ILE A 71 -36.18 3.50 -34.68
C ILE A 71 -36.38 2.34 -33.71
N ARG A 72 -36.75 2.65 -32.47
CA ARG A 72 -37.05 1.61 -31.46
C ARG A 72 -38.26 0.75 -31.86
N PRO A 73 -38.35 -0.50 -31.38
CA PRO A 73 -39.57 -1.29 -31.49
C PRO A 73 -40.75 -0.57 -30.84
N ASN A 74 -41.94 -0.80 -31.38
CA ASN A 74 -43.21 -0.25 -30.82
C ASN A 74 -43.21 1.28 -30.63
N PHE A 75 -42.63 2.04 -31.56
CA PHE A 75 -42.42 3.50 -31.46
C PHE A 75 -43.67 4.31 -31.06
N LYS A 76 -44.89 3.85 -31.39
CA LYS A 76 -46.14 4.53 -31.06
C LYS A 76 -46.91 3.89 -29.91
N GLY A 77 -46.27 3.07 -29.09
CA GLY A 77 -46.98 2.25 -28.09
C GLY A 77 -46.26 2.12 -26.78
N ILE A 78 -46.34 0.94 -26.23
CA ILE A 78 -45.81 0.54 -24.95
C ILE A 78 -44.28 0.66 -24.94
N PRO A 79 -43.66 1.04 -23.81
CA PRO A 79 -42.20 1.04 -23.69
C PRO A 79 -41.60 -0.36 -23.98
N VAL A 80 -40.39 -0.37 -24.50
CA VAL A 80 -39.67 -1.62 -24.73
C VAL A 80 -39.18 -2.15 -23.40
N GLU A 81 -39.61 -3.34 -23.04
CA GLU A 81 -39.04 -4.06 -21.86
C GLU A 81 -37.77 -4.77 -22.27
N ASP A 82 -36.65 -4.39 -21.65
CA ASP A 82 -35.38 -5.06 -21.78
C ASP A 82 -35.05 -5.83 -20.49
N ARG A 83 -34.97 -7.15 -20.59
CA ARG A 83 -34.67 -8.03 -19.47
C ARG A 83 -33.19 -8.26 -19.40
N VAL A 84 -32.60 -7.78 -18.30
CA VAL A 84 -31.17 -7.83 -18.02
C VAL A 84 -30.83 -9.05 -17.16
N ASN A 85 -29.76 -9.73 -17.52
CA ASN A 85 -29.15 -10.79 -16.74
C ASN A 85 -27.63 -10.60 -16.75
N ILE A 86 -26.98 -10.81 -15.63
CA ILE A 86 -25.54 -10.67 -15.46
C ILE A 86 -24.97 -11.94 -14.88
N PHE A 87 -23.90 -12.45 -15.52
CA PHE A 87 -23.08 -13.49 -14.96
C PHE A 87 -21.69 -12.93 -14.69
N ILE A 88 -21.24 -12.96 -13.43
CA ILE A 88 -19.94 -12.45 -13.00
C ILE A 88 -18.93 -13.58 -13.14
N ASN A 89 -18.07 -13.47 -14.14
CA ASN A 89 -17.07 -14.48 -14.44
C ASN A 89 -15.81 -14.33 -13.58
N SER A 90 -15.40 -13.11 -13.30
CA SER A 90 -14.30 -12.83 -12.38
C SER A 90 -14.43 -11.44 -11.77
N PHE A 91 -14.02 -11.34 -10.52
CA PHE A 91 -13.92 -10.11 -9.79
C PHE A 91 -12.43 -9.77 -9.66
N GLY A 92 -12.00 -8.59 -10.10
CA GLY A 92 -10.62 -8.14 -9.99
C GLY A 92 -10.32 -7.51 -8.64
N SER A 93 -9.10 -7.01 -8.48
CA SER A 93 -8.70 -6.29 -7.28
C SER A 93 -9.54 -5.03 -7.08
N ILE A 94 -9.96 -4.83 -5.83
CA ILE A 94 -10.51 -3.57 -5.37
C ILE A 94 -9.33 -2.65 -5.07
N GLN A 95 -9.34 -1.45 -5.65
CA GLN A 95 -8.28 -0.48 -5.51
C GLN A 95 -8.71 0.63 -4.56
N GLU A 96 -8.19 0.62 -3.35
CA GLU A 96 -8.54 1.64 -2.35
C GLU A 96 -8.06 3.02 -2.76
N THR A 97 -6.87 3.12 -3.36
CA THR A 97 -6.26 4.39 -3.79
C THR A 97 -7.07 5.12 -4.85
N THR A 98 -7.65 4.39 -5.79
CA THR A 98 -8.46 4.93 -6.88
C THR A 98 -9.96 4.84 -6.62
N MET A 99 -10.38 4.16 -5.53
CA MET A 99 -11.78 3.93 -5.18
C MET A 99 -12.56 3.31 -6.34
N ASP A 100 -12.05 2.20 -6.88
CA ASP A 100 -12.69 1.45 -7.95
C ASP A 100 -12.45 -0.06 -7.83
N TYR A 101 -13.23 -0.79 -8.58
CA TYR A 101 -13.09 -2.23 -8.70
C TYR A 101 -13.31 -2.67 -10.15
N ARG A 102 -12.71 -3.77 -10.54
CA ARG A 102 -12.82 -4.31 -11.88
C ARG A 102 -13.56 -5.63 -11.88
N VAL A 103 -14.51 -5.77 -12.79
CA VAL A 103 -15.26 -7.01 -13.00
C VAL A 103 -15.23 -7.44 -14.46
N ASN A 104 -15.23 -8.76 -14.67
CA ASN A 104 -15.43 -9.35 -15.99
C ASN A 104 -16.77 -10.07 -15.95
N ILE A 105 -17.69 -9.62 -16.80
CA ILE A 105 -19.07 -10.07 -16.81
C ILE A 105 -19.52 -10.55 -18.17
N PHE A 106 -20.50 -11.44 -18.17
CA PHE A 106 -21.37 -11.67 -19.32
C PHE A 106 -22.65 -10.91 -19.09
N LEU A 107 -22.85 -9.84 -19.87
CA LEU A 107 -24.08 -9.06 -19.87
C LEU A 107 -25.03 -9.64 -20.92
N ARG A 108 -26.22 -10.02 -20.49
CA ARG A 108 -27.27 -10.54 -21.37
C ARG A 108 -28.46 -9.58 -21.31
N GLN A 109 -28.96 -9.25 -22.50
CA GLN A 109 -30.15 -8.40 -22.68
C GLN A 109 -31.12 -9.13 -23.58
N ARG A 110 -32.40 -9.14 -23.20
CA ARG A 110 -33.48 -9.76 -23.97
C ARG A 110 -34.65 -8.81 -24.07
N TRP A 111 -35.00 -8.44 -25.30
CA TRP A 111 -36.16 -7.62 -25.61
C TRP A 111 -36.96 -8.19 -26.75
N ASN A 112 -38.22 -7.72 -26.95
CA ASN A 112 -39.06 -8.14 -28.07
C ASN A 112 -39.02 -7.08 -29.18
N ASP A 113 -38.75 -7.51 -30.41
CA ASP A 113 -38.85 -6.69 -31.60
C ASP A 113 -39.80 -7.39 -32.60
N PRO A 114 -41.06 -6.91 -32.70
CA PRO A 114 -42.07 -7.53 -33.60
C PRO A 114 -41.69 -7.52 -35.08
N ARG A 115 -40.70 -6.68 -35.47
CA ARG A 115 -40.21 -6.60 -36.86
C ARG A 115 -39.31 -7.77 -37.22
N LEU A 116 -38.77 -8.49 -36.22
CA LEU A 116 -37.83 -9.60 -36.39
C LEU A 116 -38.46 -10.99 -36.20
N LYS A 117 -39.77 -11.12 -36.40
CA LYS A 117 -40.45 -12.41 -36.33
C LYS A 117 -39.98 -13.34 -37.44
N LEU A 118 -39.54 -14.53 -37.09
CA LEU A 118 -39.16 -15.55 -38.06
C LEU A 118 -40.38 -16.17 -38.74
N PRO A 119 -40.28 -16.56 -40.04
CA PRO A 119 -41.34 -17.27 -40.72
C PRO A 119 -41.71 -18.56 -40.04
N GLN A 120 -42.99 -18.97 -40.17
CA GLN A 120 -43.46 -20.22 -39.53
C GLN A 120 -42.78 -21.45 -40.07
N ASP A 121 -42.33 -21.42 -41.33
CA ASP A 121 -41.63 -22.50 -42.00
C ASP A 121 -40.19 -22.69 -41.56
N PHE A 122 -39.70 -21.82 -40.67
CA PHE A 122 -38.31 -21.91 -40.15
C PHE A 122 -38.23 -23.07 -39.15
N LYS A 123 -37.31 -24.05 -39.42
CA LYS A 123 -37.21 -25.32 -38.68
C LYS A 123 -36.74 -25.17 -37.25
N SER A 124 -35.99 -24.10 -36.91
CA SER A 124 -35.44 -23.89 -35.59
C SER A 124 -36.25 -22.85 -34.80
N ASP A 125 -36.23 -22.93 -33.48
CA ASP A 125 -36.88 -21.92 -32.63
C ASP A 125 -36.10 -20.62 -32.52
N SER A 126 -34.81 -20.62 -32.90
CA SER A 126 -33.95 -19.44 -32.88
C SER A 126 -32.99 -19.44 -34.07
N LEU A 127 -32.59 -18.25 -34.48
CA LEU A 127 -31.56 -17.99 -35.50
C LEU A 127 -30.34 -17.37 -34.82
N THR A 128 -29.19 -18.08 -34.88
CA THR A 128 -27.92 -17.53 -34.47
C THR A 128 -27.38 -16.60 -35.56
N VAL A 129 -26.99 -15.39 -35.20
CA VAL A 129 -26.56 -14.36 -36.15
C VAL A 129 -25.11 -13.96 -35.84
N ASP A 130 -24.34 -13.67 -36.92
CA ASP A 130 -22.95 -13.22 -36.79
C ASP A 130 -22.87 -11.93 -35.94
N PRO A 131 -21.92 -11.81 -34.99
CA PRO A 131 -21.71 -10.63 -34.16
C PRO A 131 -21.62 -9.31 -34.95
N LYS A 132 -21.13 -9.34 -36.18
CA LYS A 132 -21.02 -8.15 -37.04
C LYS A 132 -22.37 -7.56 -37.39
N MET A 133 -23.41 -8.38 -37.44
CA MET A 133 -24.80 -7.94 -37.69
C MET A 133 -25.41 -7.17 -36.51
N PHE A 134 -24.76 -7.18 -35.35
CA PHE A 134 -25.13 -6.38 -34.18
C PHE A 134 -25.29 -4.88 -34.46
N LYS A 135 -24.55 -4.38 -35.45
CA LYS A 135 -24.64 -3.00 -35.92
C LYS A 135 -25.86 -2.70 -36.80
N CYS A 136 -26.51 -3.74 -37.28
CA CYS A 136 -27.67 -3.66 -38.17
C CYS A 136 -29.00 -3.74 -37.43
N LEU A 137 -28.97 -3.98 -36.13
CA LEU A 137 -30.16 -4.08 -35.28
C LEU A 137 -30.25 -2.88 -34.34
N TRP A 138 -31.49 -2.50 -34.02
CA TRP A 138 -31.74 -1.64 -32.87
C TRP A 138 -31.38 -2.42 -31.60
N LYS A 139 -30.83 -1.71 -30.61
CA LYS A 139 -30.46 -2.25 -29.32
C LYS A 139 -30.72 -1.24 -28.21
N PRO A 140 -31.07 -1.68 -27.01
CA PRO A 140 -31.09 -0.81 -25.85
C PRO A 140 -29.75 -0.11 -25.64
N ASP A 141 -29.80 1.14 -25.24
CA ASP A 141 -28.63 2.01 -25.05
C ASP A 141 -28.08 1.96 -23.63
N LEU A 142 -28.03 0.76 -23.07
CA LEU A 142 -27.55 0.50 -21.71
C LEU A 142 -26.08 0.92 -21.56
N PHE A 143 -25.80 1.70 -20.50
CA PHE A 143 -24.46 2.06 -20.09
C PHE A 143 -24.28 1.89 -18.57
N PHE A 144 -23.06 1.81 -18.11
CA PHE A 144 -22.77 1.73 -16.68
C PHE A 144 -22.59 3.13 -16.11
N ALA A 145 -23.52 3.61 -15.29
CA ALA A 145 -23.53 4.98 -14.81
C ALA A 145 -22.32 5.37 -13.95
N ASN A 146 -21.70 4.40 -13.28
CA ASN A 146 -20.51 4.61 -12.46
C ASN A 146 -19.21 4.03 -13.08
N GLU A 147 -19.18 3.88 -14.41
CA GLU A 147 -18.03 3.38 -15.15
C GLU A 147 -16.89 4.40 -15.17
N LYS A 148 -15.67 3.91 -15.00
CA LYS A 148 -14.43 4.63 -15.28
C LYS A 148 -13.80 4.20 -16.60
N SER A 149 -13.89 2.91 -16.91
CA SER A 149 -13.44 2.33 -18.18
C SER A 149 -14.15 1.02 -18.44
N ALA A 150 -14.41 0.73 -19.71
CA ALA A 150 -14.94 -0.56 -20.13
C ALA A 150 -14.28 -1.02 -21.42
N ASN A 151 -14.13 -2.33 -21.57
CA ASN A 151 -13.53 -2.95 -22.75
C ASN A 151 -14.35 -4.16 -23.20
N PHE A 152 -14.57 -4.26 -24.50
CA PHE A 152 -15.06 -5.46 -25.13
C PHE A 152 -13.92 -6.48 -25.28
N HIS A 153 -14.28 -7.75 -25.36
CA HIS A 153 -13.36 -8.83 -25.66
C HIS A 153 -13.52 -9.25 -27.13
N ASP A 154 -12.44 -9.17 -27.89
CA ASP A 154 -12.42 -9.41 -29.34
C ASP A 154 -11.42 -10.50 -29.76
N VAL A 155 -10.84 -11.21 -28.81
CA VAL A 155 -9.91 -12.33 -29.09
C VAL A 155 -10.68 -13.67 -28.95
N THR A 156 -10.69 -14.51 -29.91
CA THR A 156 -10.17 -14.47 -31.29
C THR A 156 -11.11 -13.77 -32.27
N GLN A 157 -12.36 -13.58 -31.88
CA GLN A 157 -13.42 -12.79 -32.50
C GLN A 157 -14.16 -12.01 -31.42
N GLU A 158 -15.01 -11.05 -31.83
CA GLU A 158 -15.87 -10.32 -30.90
C GLU A 158 -16.70 -11.30 -30.06
N ASN A 159 -16.55 -11.25 -28.72
CA ASN A 159 -17.24 -12.14 -27.77
C ASN A 159 -18.69 -11.66 -27.58
N ILE A 160 -19.46 -11.68 -28.65
CA ILE A 160 -20.88 -11.30 -28.70
C ILE A 160 -21.66 -12.47 -29.28
N LEU A 161 -22.72 -12.85 -28.59
CA LEU A 161 -23.70 -13.83 -29.03
C LEU A 161 -25.00 -13.10 -29.35
N LEU A 162 -25.59 -13.39 -30.52
CA LEU A 162 -26.83 -12.80 -30.97
C LEU A 162 -27.78 -13.87 -31.43
N PHE A 163 -28.96 -13.95 -30.76
CA PHE A 163 -30.06 -14.83 -31.15
C PHE A 163 -31.31 -14.01 -31.50
N ILE A 164 -31.99 -14.42 -32.56
CA ILE A 164 -33.35 -13.98 -32.90
C ILE A 164 -34.28 -15.18 -32.76
N PHE A 165 -35.25 -15.08 -31.87
CA PHE A 165 -36.23 -16.13 -31.63
C PHE A 165 -37.44 -16.00 -32.56
N ARG A 166 -38.19 -17.09 -32.73
CA ARG A 166 -39.38 -17.15 -33.59
C ARG A 166 -40.43 -16.10 -33.26
N ASN A 167 -40.61 -15.81 -31.98
CA ASN A 167 -41.57 -14.82 -31.51
C ASN A 167 -41.15 -13.35 -31.71
N GLY A 168 -39.93 -13.13 -32.22
CA GLY A 168 -39.34 -11.79 -32.38
C GLY A 168 -38.52 -11.34 -31.17
N ASP A 169 -38.32 -12.19 -30.17
CA ASP A 169 -37.39 -11.85 -29.10
C ASP A 169 -35.94 -11.85 -29.62
N VAL A 170 -35.18 -10.87 -29.20
CA VAL A 170 -33.75 -10.76 -29.47
C VAL A 170 -33.01 -10.94 -28.16
N LEU A 171 -32.05 -11.85 -28.16
CA LEU A 171 -31.13 -12.06 -27.03
C LEU A 171 -29.71 -11.72 -27.47
N ILE A 172 -29.10 -10.82 -26.72
CA ILE A 172 -27.69 -10.50 -26.86
C ILE A 172 -26.96 -10.95 -25.58
N SER A 173 -25.81 -11.56 -25.74
CA SER A 173 -24.88 -11.83 -24.66
C SER A 173 -23.51 -11.31 -25.05
N MET A 174 -22.92 -10.47 -24.22
CA MET A 174 -21.61 -9.89 -24.49
C MET A 174 -20.70 -10.00 -23.28
N ARG A 175 -19.43 -10.29 -23.54
CA ARG A 175 -18.40 -10.32 -22.50
C ARG A 175 -17.75 -8.95 -22.37
N LEU A 176 -17.74 -8.40 -21.15
CA LEU A 176 -17.24 -7.07 -20.84
C LEU A 176 -16.28 -7.15 -19.66
N SER A 177 -15.20 -6.37 -19.73
CA SER A 177 -14.40 -6.01 -18.55
C SER A 177 -14.70 -4.56 -18.22
N VAL A 178 -15.24 -4.30 -17.03
CA VAL A 178 -15.66 -2.98 -16.61
C VAL A 178 -14.94 -2.61 -15.32
N THR A 179 -14.38 -1.41 -15.27
CA THR A 179 -13.87 -0.78 -14.05
C THR A 179 -14.88 0.23 -13.57
N LEU A 180 -15.41 0.01 -12.37
CA LEU A 180 -16.50 0.78 -11.79
C LEU A 180 -16.02 1.57 -10.58
N SER A 181 -16.50 2.78 -10.43
CA SER A 181 -16.27 3.61 -9.25
C SER A 181 -17.03 3.06 -8.05
N CYS A 182 -16.35 2.90 -6.92
CA CYS A 182 -16.93 2.55 -5.64
C CYS A 182 -16.38 3.48 -4.57
N PRO A 183 -17.13 4.45 -4.06
CA PRO A 183 -16.71 5.26 -2.93
C PRO A 183 -16.66 4.36 -1.68
N LEU A 184 -15.43 4.05 -1.23
CA LEU A 184 -15.19 3.19 -0.08
C LEU A 184 -15.28 4.00 1.21
N ASP A 185 -15.95 3.45 2.21
CA ASP A 185 -15.92 3.96 3.59
C ASP A 185 -14.87 3.18 4.37
N LEU A 186 -13.74 3.83 4.65
CA LEU A 186 -12.59 3.25 5.36
C LEU A 186 -12.55 3.60 6.84
N THR A 187 -13.65 4.09 7.42
CA THR A 187 -13.72 4.50 8.85
C THR A 187 -13.33 3.35 9.77
N LEU A 188 -13.81 2.13 9.49
CA LEU A 188 -13.52 0.93 10.27
C LEU A 188 -12.34 0.10 9.71
N PHE A 189 -11.62 0.63 8.69
CA PHE A 189 -10.52 -0.11 8.09
C PHE A 189 -9.49 -0.58 9.12
N PRO A 190 -9.06 -1.85 9.11
CA PRO A 190 -9.33 -2.92 8.11
C PRO A 190 -10.48 -3.88 8.48
N MET A 191 -11.31 -3.59 9.48
CA MET A 191 -12.48 -4.38 9.88
C MET A 191 -13.76 -3.89 9.19
N ASP A 192 -13.65 -3.48 7.93
CA ASP A 192 -14.70 -2.84 7.16
C ASP A 192 -15.45 -3.81 6.24
N THR A 193 -16.72 -3.50 6.01
CA THR A 193 -17.55 -4.14 4.99
C THR A 193 -17.92 -3.08 3.96
N GLN A 194 -17.52 -3.28 2.71
CA GLN A 194 -17.74 -2.33 1.62
C GLN A 194 -18.98 -2.71 0.81
N ARG A 195 -19.74 -1.73 0.36
CA ARG A 195 -20.90 -1.91 -0.51
C ARG A 195 -20.67 -1.21 -1.84
N CYS A 196 -20.26 -1.97 -2.84
CA CYS A 196 -19.97 -1.46 -4.17
C CYS A 196 -21.15 -1.69 -5.10
N LYS A 197 -21.55 -0.65 -5.83
CA LYS A 197 -22.68 -0.67 -6.76
C LYS A 197 -22.20 -0.83 -8.19
N MET A 198 -23.00 -1.54 -9.00
CA MET A 198 -22.95 -1.56 -10.46
C MET A 198 -24.31 -1.02 -10.94
N GLN A 199 -24.34 0.13 -11.56
CA GLN A 199 -25.57 0.78 -12.01
C GLN A 199 -25.64 0.77 -13.53
N LEU A 200 -26.71 0.18 -14.06
CA LEU A 200 -26.97 0.04 -15.48
C LEU A 200 -28.16 0.95 -15.82
N GLU A 201 -27.93 1.94 -16.67
CA GLU A 201 -28.88 3.00 -16.97
C GLU A 201 -29.04 3.19 -18.49
N SER A 202 -30.18 3.70 -18.95
CA SER A 202 -30.37 4.14 -20.31
C SER A 202 -29.91 5.59 -20.47
N PHE A 203 -29.17 5.87 -21.55
CA PHE A 203 -28.63 7.21 -21.82
C PHE A 203 -29.63 8.11 -22.55
N GLY A 204 -30.32 7.62 -23.57
CA GLY A 204 -31.14 8.42 -24.47
C GLY A 204 -32.63 8.13 -24.42
N TYR A 205 -33.07 7.09 -23.72
CA TYR A 205 -34.50 6.73 -23.63
C TYR A 205 -35.02 6.94 -22.20
N THR A 206 -36.13 7.65 -22.10
CA THR A 206 -36.87 7.80 -20.84
C THR A 206 -37.64 6.51 -20.50
N THR A 207 -38.19 6.44 -19.30
CA THR A 207 -39.02 5.29 -18.84
C THR A 207 -40.29 5.07 -19.69
N ASP A 208 -40.71 6.08 -20.45
CA ASP A 208 -41.87 5.96 -21.37
C ASP A 208 -41.51 5.21 -22.66
N ASP A 209 -40.22 5.14 -23.00
CA ASP A 209 -39.71 4.51 -24.21
C ASP A 209 -38.98 3.18 -23.98
N LEU A 210 -38.28 3.04 -22.86
CA LEU A 210 -37.47 1.88 -22.52
C LEU A 210 -37.53 1.62 -21.02
N GLN A 211 -37.70 0.37 -20.63
CA GLN A 211 -37.66 -0.09 -19.23
C GLN A 211 -36.74 -1.25 -19.07
N PHE A 212 -35.71 -1.13 -18.19
CA PHE A 212 -34.89 -2.22 -17.77
C PHE A 212 -35.57 -2.97 -16.64
N MET A 213 -35.56 -4.28 -16.77
CA MET A 213 -36.10 -5.20 -15.76
C MET A 213 -35.13 -6.35 -15.55
N TRP A 214 -35.01 -6.83 -14.34
CA TRP A 214 -34.29 -8.05 -14.09
C TRP A 214 -35.00 -9.25 -14.69
N GLN A 215 -34.24 -10.19 -15.26
CA GLN A 215 -34.78 -11.46 -15.71
C GLN A 215 -35.37 -12.21 -14.51
N THR A 216 -36.49 -12.90 -14.74
CA THR A 216 -37.13 -13.76 -13.71
C THR A 216 -36.24 -14.93 -13.36
N GLY A 217 -36.16 -15.27 -12.06
CA GLY A 217 -35.27 -16.28 -11.52
C GLY A 217 -34.01 -15.63 -10.90
N ASP A 218 -32.84 -16.17 -11.17
CA ASP A 218 -31.57 -15.64 -10.68
C ASP A 218 -30.92 -14.73 -11.73
N PRO A 219 -31.25 -13.43 -11.73
CA PRO A 219 -30.78 -12.51 -12.77
C PRO A 219 -29.30 -12.16 -12.64
N VAL A 220 -28.75 -12.25 -11.43
CA VAL A 220 -27.33 -11.98 -11.16
C VAL A 220 -26.71 -13.25 -10.57
N GLN A 221 -25.85 -13.85 -11.34
CA GLN A 221 -25.14 -15.07 -10.98
C GLN A 221 -23.64 -14.78 -10.90
N MET A 222 -22.95 -15.45 -9.99
CA MET A 222 -21.52 -15.33 -9.82
C MET A 222 -20.88 -16.71 -9.80
N ASP A 223 -19.72 -16.83 -10.46
CA ASP A 223 -18.88 -18.02 -10.33
C ASP A 223 -18.28 -18.09 -8.91
N THR A 224 -17.75 -19.25 -8.52
CA THR A 224 -17.03 -19.37 -7.25
C THR A 224 -15.73 -18.56 -7.33
N ILE A 225 -15.76 -17.34 -6.80
CA ILE A 225 -14.65 -16.40 -6.85
C ILE A 225 -14.00 -16.29 -5.48
N ALA A 226 -12.69 -16.54 -5.41
CA ALA A 226 -11.89 -16.28 -4.21
C ALA A 226 -11.11 -14.98 -4.42
N LEU A 227 -11.38 -13.98 -3.58
CA LEU A 227 -10.63 -12.72 -3.56
C LEU A 227 -9.53 -12.78 -2.49
N PRO A 228 -8.32 -12.25 -2.76
CA PRO A 228 -7.22 -12.31 -1.80
C PRO A 228 -7.47 -11.54 -0.51
N GLN A 229 -8.22 -10.43 -0.57
CA GLN A 229 -8.42 -9.51 0.54
C GLN A 229 -9.88 -9.39 1.01
N PHE A 230 -10.83 -9.89 0.22
CA PHE A 230 -12.25 -9.78 0.52
C PHE A 230 -12.92 -11.15 0.44
N ASP A 231 -14.01 -11.32 1.16
CA ASP A 231 -14.94 -12.41 1.00
C ASP A 231 -16.22 -11.88 0.33
N ILE A 232 -16.72 -12.63 -0.65
CA ILE A 232 -17.98 -12.36 -1.35
C ILE A 232 -18.66 -13.67 -1.66
N ARG A 233 -19.94 -13.74 -1.37
CA ARG A 233 -20.78 -14.90 -1.65
C ARG A 233 -21.97 -14.51 -2.51
N GLN A 234 -22.60 -15.49 -3.16
CA GLN A 234 -23.81 -15.25 -3.96
C GLN A 234 -24.93 -14.56 -3.14
N GLU A 235 -25.05 -14.89 -1.86
CA GLU A 235 -26.02 -14.30 -0.92
C GLU A 235 -25.70 -12.84 -0.52
N ASP A 236 -24.48 -12.39 -0.75
CA ASP A 236 -24.02 -11.02 -0.48
C ASP A 236 -24.25 -10.07 -1.69
N ILE A 237 -24.97 -10.56 -2.72
CA ILE A 237 -25.29 -9.80 -3.92
C ILE A 237 -26.77 -9.43 -3.87
N ASP A 238 -27.02 -8.14 -3.69
CA ASP A 238 -28.35 -7.55 -3.80
C ASP A 238 -28.56 -6.97 -5.19
N TYR A 239 -29.76 -6.98 -5.71
CA TYR A 239 -30.13 -6.33 -6.96
C TYR A 239 -31.50 -5.66 -6.86
N GLY A 240 -31.67 -4.57 -7.60
CA GLY A 240 -32.89 -3.79 -7.55
C GLY A 240 -33.01 -2.79 -8.68
N ASN A 241 -34.01 -1.93 -8.56
CA ASN A 241 -34.24 -0.83 -9.48
C ASN A 241 -33.73 0.47 -8.88
N CYS A 242 -33.13 1.33 -9.71
CA CYS A 242 -32.54 2.61 -9.31
C CYS A 242 -33.00 3.77 -10.21
N THR A 243 -34.25 3.76 -10.70
CA THR A 243 -34.77 4.79 -11.58
C THR A 243 -34.36 6.19 -11.16
N LYS A 244 -33.78 6.96 -12.08
CA LYS A 244 -33.22 8.29 -11.83
C LYS A 244 -34.04 9.37 -12.49
N PHE A 245 -34.14 10.51 -11.83
CA PHE A 245 -34.77 11.72 -12.34
C PHE A 245 -33.69 12.77 -12.64
N TYR A 246 -33.69 13.27 -13.87
CA TYR A 246 -32.86 14.39 -14.29
C TYR A 246 -33.72 15.59 -14.64
N ALA A 247 -33.43 16.73 -14.00
CA ALA A 247 -34.17 17.96 -14.27
C ALA A 247 -34.03 18.39 -15.75
N GLY A 248 -35.15 18.53 -16.45
CA GLY A 248 -35.18 18.93 -17.84
C GLY A 248 -35.33 17.79 -18.86
N THR A 249 -34.95 16.54 -18.50
CA THR A 249 -35.04 15.38 -19.42
C THR A 249 -36.00 14.28 -18.95
N GLY A 250 -36.30 14.21 -17.63
CA GLY A 250 -37.29 13.28 -17.08
C GLY A 250 -36.71 12.09 -16.35
N TYR A 251 -37.51 11.01 -16.32
CA TYR A 251 -37.12 9.77 -15.63
C TYR A 251 -36.42 8.81 -16.58
N TYR A 252 -35.31 8.21 -16.09
CA TYR A 252 -34.54 7.22 -16.81
C TYR A 252 -34.57 5.89 -16.08
N THR A 253 -34.71 4.83 -16.85
CA THR A 253 -34.70 3.48 -16.32
C THR A 253 -33.28 3.12 -15.84
N CYS A 254 -33.21 2.55 -14.66
CA CYS A 254 -31.95 2.11 -14.04
C CYS A 254 -32.19 0.82 -13.27
N VAL A 255 -31.26 -0.11 -13.39
CA VAL A 255 -31.15 -1.30 -12.53
C VAL A 255 -29.79 -1.34 -11.88
N GLU A 256 -29.71 -1.79 -10.64
CA GLU A 256 -28.45 -1.83 -9.91
C GLU A 256 -28.20 -3.20 -9.28
N VAL A 257 -26.92 -3.54 -9.18
CA VAL A 257 -26.39 -4.66 -8.39
C VAL A 257 -25.51 -4.06 -7.29
N ILE A 258 -25.66 -4.55 -6.08
CA ILE A 258 -24.89 -4.13 -4.91
C ILE A 258 -24.10 -5.32 -4.40
N PHE A 259 -22.78 -5.22 -4.40
CA PHE A 259 -21.87 -6.21 -3.88
C PHE A 259 -21.48 -5.86 -2.45
N THR A 260 -21.76 -6.75 -1.52
CA THR A 260 -21.31 -6.62 -0.12
C THR A 260 -20.01 -7.40 0.05
N LEU A 261 -18.92 -6.67 0.26
CA LEU A 261 -17.55 -7.16 0.28
C LEU A 261 -17.02 -7.05 1.71
N ARG A 262 -16.72 -8.19 2.33
CA ARG A 262 -16.19 -8.26 3.70
C ARG A 262 -14.68 -8.41 3.65
N ARG A 263 -13.95 -7.47 4.26
CA ARG A 263 -12.48 -7.51 4.25
C ARG A 263 -11.94 -8.60 5.16
N GLN A 264 -10.93 -9.31 4.68
CA GLN A 264 -10.19 -10.31 5.46
C GLN A 264 -9.06 -9.61 6.24
N VAL A 265 -9.20 -9.58 7.57
CA VAL A 265 -8.30 -8.84 8.46
C VAL A 265 -6.92 -9.51 8.58
N GLY A 266 -6.79 -10.80 8.24
CA GLY A 266 -5.58 -11.60 8.47
C GLY A 266 -4.29 -10.99 7.92
N PHE A 267 -4.32 -10.40 6.74
CA PHE A 267 -3.18 -9.73 6.14
C PHE A 267 -2.69 -8.57 7.01
N TYR A 268 -3.59 -7.72 7.50
CA TYR A 268 -3.25 -6.55 8.33
C TYR A 268 -2.84 -6.95 9.74
N MET A 269 -3.42 -8.03 10.28
CA MET A 269 -3.01 -8.57 11.59
C MET A 269 -1.55 -8.97 11.61
N MET A 270 -1.09 -9.66 10.56
CA MET A 270 0.30 -10.12 10.45
C MET A 270 1.25 -9.03 9.93
N GLY A 271 0.77 -8.17 9.03
CA GLY A 271 1.60 -7.15 8.38
C GLY A 271 1.75 -5.85 9.15
N VAL A 272 0.75 -5.44 9.95
CA VAL A 272 0.73 -4.14 10.63
C VAL A 272 0.59 -4.29 12.14
N TYR A 273 -0.46 -4.97 12.64
CA TYR A 273 -0.72 -5.03 14.08
C TYR A 273 0.36 -5.78 14.86
N ALA A 274 0.80 -6.94 14.38
CA ALA A 274 1.83 -7.72 15.06
C ALA A 274 3.20 -7.01 15.08
N PRO A 275 3.74 -6.47 13.96
CA PRO A 275 5.01 -5.76 13.99
C PRO A 275 4.98 -4.52 14.88
N THR A 276 3.94 -3.69 14.80
CA THR A 276 3.83 -2.48 15.61
C THR A 276 3.72 -2.79 17.10
N LEU A 277 2.96 -3.82 17.47
CA LEU A 277 2.90 -4.32 18.85
C LEU A 277 4.28 -4.75 19.36
N LEU A 278 5.03 -5.51 18.57
CA LEU A 278 6.39 -5.94 18.94
C LEU A 278 7.34 -4.76 19.12
N ILE A 279 7.27 -3.74 18.26
CA ILE A 279 8.10 -2.54 18.38
C ILE A 279 7.76 -1.78 19.67
N VAL A 280 6.49 -1.67 20.04
CA VAL A 280 6.08 -1.04 21.30
C VAL A 280 6.63 -1.83 22.50
N VAL A 281 6.53 -3.17 22.48
CA VAL A 281 7.08 -4.02 23.55
C VAL A 281 8.61 -3.87 23.63
N LEU A 282 9.29 -3.81 22.46
CA LEU A 282 10.74 -3.57 22.41
C LEU A 282 11.12 -2.23 23.03
N SER A 283 10.31 -1.17 22.85
CA SER A 283 10.60 0.13 23.48
C SER A 283 10.64 0.05 25.00
N TRP A 284 9.83 -0.84 25.60
CA TRP A 284 9.81 -1.03 27.08
C TRP A 284 11.01 -1.76 27.62
N LEU A 285 11.78 -2.47 26.80
CA LEU A 285 13.05 -3.09 27.23
C LEU A 285 14.03 -2.05 27.78
N SER A 286 13.89 -0.78 27.37
CA SER A 286 14.68 0.34 27.92
C SER A 286 14.56 0.43 29.43
N PHE A 287 13.39 0.13 30.03
CA PHE A 287 13.17 0.18 31.48
C PHE A 287 13.93 -0.90 32.27
N TRP A 288 14.33 -1.99 31.59
CA TRP A 288 15.08 -3.11 32.20
C TRP A 288 16.61 -2.91 32.11
N ILE A 289 17.06 -2.03 31.22
CA ILE A 289 18.46 -1.69 31.05
C ILE A 289 18.88 -0.76 32.20
N ASN A 290 20.14 -0.84 32.63
CA ASN A 290 20.66 0.02 33.68
C ASN A 290 20.47 1.52 33.30
N PRO A 291 19.94 2.37 34.22
CA PRO A 291 19.75 3.80 33.94
C PRO A 291 21.02 4.55 33.53
N ASP A 292 22.19 4.13 33.96
CA ASP A 292 23.47 4.76 33.60
C ASP A 292 23.95 4.39 32.17
N ALA A 293 23.32 3.40 31.51
CA ALA A 293 23.67 2.95 30.18
C ALA A 293 22.97 3.78 29.11
N SER A 294 23.25 5.08 29.04
CA SER A 294 22.65 5.99 28.06
C SER A 294 22.93 5.56 26.61
N ALA A 295 24.11 5.05 26.32
CA ALA A 295 24.50 4.55 25.01
C ALA A 295 23.63 3.39 24.49
N ALA A 296 22.96 2.64 25.37
CA ALA A 296 22.04 1.56 25.02
C ALA A 296 20.58 2.02 24.95
N ARG A 297 20.13 2.81 25.92
CA ARG A 297 18.73 3.25 26.04
C ARG A 297 18.31 4.24 24.94
N VAL A 298 19.18 5.21 24.62
CA VAL A 298 18.87 6.27 23.63
C VAL A 298 18.65 5.70 22.22
N PRO A 299 19.59 4.89 21.69
CA PRO A 299 19.37 4.29 20.36
C PRO A 299 18.12 3.41 20.31
N LEU A 300 17.87 2.61 21.35
CA LEU A 300 16.71 1.72 21.41
C LEU A 300 15.40 2.50 21.29
N GLY A 301 15.25 3.58 22.07
CA GLY A 301 14.04 4.41 22.04
C GLY A 301 13.86 5.16 20.71
N ILE A 302 14.94 5.76 20.19
CA ILE A 302 14.89 6.49 18.92
C ILE A 302 14.56 5.53 17.76
N LEU A 303 15.22 4.37 17.69
CA LEU A 303 14.96 3.39 16.64
C LEU A 303 13.54 2.85 16.71
N SER A 304 12.98 2.61 17.90
CA SER A 304 11.58 2.19 18.05
C SER A 304 10.60 3.22 17.48
N VAL A 305 10.79 4.51 17.80
CA VAL A 305 9.91 5.58 17.28
C VAL A 305 10.08 5.76 15.78
N LEU A 306 11.31 5.69 15.26
CA LEU A 306 11.57 5.78 13.82
C LEU A 306 10.94 4.60 13.06
N SER A 307 11.04 3.38 13.60
CA SER A 307 10.40 2.20 12.98
C SER A 307 8.88 2.35 12.95
N LEU A 308 8.25 2.77 14.06
CA LEU A 308 6.80 3.03 14.09
C LEU A 308 6.40 4.14 13.11
N SER A 309 7.18 5.21 13.01
CA SER A 309 6.92 6.29 12.04
C SER A 309 7.05 5.81 10.60
N SER A 310 8.01 4.94 10.31
CA SER A 310 8.17 4.32 9.00
C SER A 310 6.96 3.46 8.61
N GLU A 311 6.46 2.63 9.53
CA GLU A 311 5.25 1.83 9.32
C GLU A 311 4.02 2.71 9.06
N CYS A 312 3.85 3.79 9.83
CA CYS A 312 2.77 4.75 9.60
C CYS A 312 2.83 5.35 8.19
N THR A 313 4.03 5.72 7.73
CA THR A 313 4.23 6.33 6.41
C THR A 313 4.01 5.32 5.29
N SER A 314 4.48 4.09 5.44
CA SER A 314 4.29 3.01 4.48
C SER A 314 2.79 2.75 4.25
N LEU A 315 2.05 2.53 5.32
CA LEU A 315 0.61 2.29 5.24
C LEU A 315 -0.17 3.50 4.68
N ALA A 316 0.22 4.72 5.04
CA ALA A 316 -0.40 5.94 4.51
C ALA A 316 -0.19 6.11 3.00
N SER A 317 0.86 5.53 2.42
CA SER A 317 1.12 5.55 0.98
C SER A 317 0.27 4.55 0.20
N GLU A 318 -0.18 3.47 0.84
CA GLU A 318 -1.01 2.42 0.23
C GLU A 318 -2.51 2.77 0.23
N LEU A 319 -2.93 3.69 1.10
CA LEU A 319 -4.32 4.08 1.27
C LEU A 319 -4.64 5.42 0.61
N PRO A 320 -5.90 5.66 0.20
CA PRO A 320 -6.31 6.96 -0.32
C PRO A 320 -6.21 8.04 0.75
N LYS A 321 -5.96 9.28 0.30
CA LYS A 321 -5.94 10.46 1.17
C LYS A 321 -7.36 10.86 1.54
N VAL A 322 -7.87 10.32 2.64
CA VAL A 322 -9.19 10.65 3.17
C VAL A 322 -9.07 11.63 4.34
N SER A 323 -10.09 12.47 4.55
CA SER A 323 -10.10 13.50 5.59
C SER A 323 -10.59 13.02 6.96
N TYR A 324 -11.11 11.80 7.04
CA TYR A 324 -11.57 11.18 8.29
C TYR A 324 -10.54 10.20 8.87
N VAL A 325 -10.62 9.97 10.17
CA VAL A 325 -9.71 9.07 10.89
C VAL A 325 -10.19 7.62 10.72
N LYS A 326 -9.27 6.74 10.35
CA LYS A 326 -9.52 5.29 10.22
C LYS A 326 -9.21 4.56 11.55
N ALA A 327 -9.80 3.41 11.78
CA ALA A 327 -9.51 2.59 12.96
C ALA A 327 -8.01 2.28 13.09
N ILE A 328 -7.36 1.93 11.99
CA ILE A 328 -5.92 1.64 11.97
C ILE A 328 -5.06 2.86 12.33
N ASP A 329 -5.48 4.08 11.99
CA ASP A 329 -4.75 5.30 12.36
C ASP A 329 -4.75 5.50 13.87
N ILE A 330 -5.88 5.21 14.54
CA ILE A 330 -5.98 5.28 16.00
C ILE A 330 -5.01 4.29 16.65
N TRP A 331 -4.92 3.06 16.10
CA TRP A 331 -3.95 2.06 16.57
C TRP A 331 -2.52 2.57 16.44
N LEU A 332 -2.13 3.03 15.26
CA LEU A 332 -0.77 3.48 14.95
C LEU A 332 -0.37 4.71 15.78
N ILE A 333 -1.28 5.68 15.94
CA ILE A 333 -1.06 6.86 16.77
C ILE A 333 -0.87 6.45 18.23
N ALA A 334 -1.68 5.53 18.74
CA ALA A 334 -1.52 5.03 20.11
C ALA A 334 -0.17 4.33 20.29
N CYS A 335 0.23 3.44 19.38
CA CYS A 335 1.54 2.80 19.40
C CYS A 335 2.69 3.82 19.39
N LEU A 336 2.60 4.85 18.54
CA LEU A 336 3.57 5.93 18.46
C LEU A 336 3.66 6.72 19.76
N LEU A 337 2.51 7.03 20.37
CA LEU A 337 2.46 7.73 21.66
C LEU A 337 3.08 6.90 22.79
N PHE A 338 2.85 5.59 22.83
CA PHE A 338 3.49 4.71 23.82
C PHE A 338 5.01 4.64 23.62
N GLY A 339 5.47 4.53 22.36
CA GLY A 339 6.91 4.58 22.03
C GLY A 339 7.55 5.92 22.40
N PHE A 340 6.89 7.04 22.11
CA PHE A 340 7.35 8.37 22.49
C PHE A 340 7.37 8.58 24.00
N ALA A 341 6.34 8.11 24.72
CA ALA A 341 6.26 8.20 26.18
C ALA A 341 7.40 7.46 26.85
N SER A 342 7.87 6.34 26.31
CA SER A 342 9.04 5.62 26.83
C SER A 342 10.34 6.42 26.68
N LEU A 343 10.48 7.21 25.61
CA LEU A 343 11.61 8.15 25.45
C LEU A 343 11.55 9.30 26.45
N VAL A 344 10.37 9.86 26.68
CA VAL A 344 10.16 10.94 27.66
C VAL A 344 10.49 10.44 29.07
N GLU A 345 10.07 9.22 29.42
CA GLU A 345 10.41 8.59 30.69
C GLU A 345 11.93 8.53 30.87
N TYR A 346 12.64 8.03 29.85
CA TYR A 346 14.11 7.99 29.87
C TYR A 346 14.72 9.39 30.08
N ALA A 347 14.21 10.41 29.37
CA ALA A 347 14.71 11.78 29.54
C ALA A 347 14.55 12.27 30.99
N VAL A 348 13.41 11.98 31.62
CA VAL A 348 13.17 12.33 33.04
C VAL A 348 14.16 11.61 33.96
N VAL A 349 14.38 10.32 33.75
CA VAL A 349 15.37 9.54 34.51
C VAL A 349 16.77 10.13 34.35
N GLN A 350 17.16 10.51 33.13
CA GLN A 350 18.47 11.10 32.85
C GLN A 350 18.68 12.47 33.53
N VAL A 351 17.64 13.31 33.56
CA VAL A 351 17.69 14.59 34.29
C VAL A 351 17.87 14.34 35.80
N MET A 352 17.17 13.33 36.36
CA MET A 352 17.33 12.95 37.76
C MET A 352 18.74 12.42 38.08
N LEU A 353 19.35 11.69 37.15
CA LEU A 353 20.72 11.18 37.25
C LEU A 353 21.77 12.32 37.24
N ASN A 354 21.56 13.30 36.38
CA ASN A 354 22.52 14.41 36.15
C ASN A 354 22.23 15.66 36.99
N SER A 355 21.35 15.59 37.97
CA SER A 355 21.03 16.74 38.87
C SER A 355 22.28 17.28 39.54
N PRO A 356 22.57 18.61 39.48
CA PRO A 356 23.76 19.23 40.08
C PRO A 356 23.86 18.99 41.57
N LYS A 357 22.76 18.99 42.28
CA LYS A 357 22.70 18.67 43.71
C LYS A 357 23.23 17.27 44.05
N ARG A 358 23.04 16.31 43.15
CA ARG A 358 23.58 14.96 43.30
C ARG A 358 25.10 14.93 43.11
N ILE A 359 25.59 15.59 42.08
CA ILE A 359 27.01 15.67 41.72
C ILE A 359 27.79 16.31 42.89
N GLU A 360 27.26 17.38 43.47
CA GLU A 360 27.86 18.05 44.66
C GLU A 360 27.83 17.17 45.88
N ALA A 361 26.71 16.49 46.18
CA ALA A 361 26.60 15.56 47.29
C ALA A 361 27.53 14.35 47.15
N GLU A 362 27.75 13.86 45.94
CA GLU A 362 28.65 12.75 45.66
C GLU A 362 30.10 13.20 45.78
N LYS A 363 30.48 14.37 45.29
CA LYS A 363 31.79 14.98 45.48
C LYS A 363 32.07 15.22 46.96
N ALA A 364 31.08 15.70 47.74
CA ALA A 364 31.21 15.91 49.17
C ALA A 364 31.44 14.59 49.93
N LYS A 365 30.73 13.50 49.52
CA LYS A 365 30.95 12.15 50.12
C LYS A 365 32.31 11.54 49.78
N ILE A 366 32.78 11.75 48.57
CA ILE A 366 34.14 11.30 48.17
C ILE A 366 35.19 12.07 48.96
N ALA A 367 35.07 13.40 49.04
CA ALA A 367 35.97 14.23 49.82
C ALA A 367 35.97 13.90 51.35
N SER A 368 34.81 13.54 51.91
CA SER A 368 34.71 13.09 53.29
C SER A 368 35.33 11.71 53.52
N LYS A 369 35.22 10.77 52.57
CA LYS A 369 35.90 9.47 52.62
C LYS A 369 37.40 9.60 52.47
N GLU A 370 37.90 10.50 51.62
CA GLU A 370 39.34 10.77 51.51
C GLU A 370 39.91 11.40 52.80
N LYS A 371 39.16 12.29 53.42
CA LYS A 371 39.52 12.85 54.73
C LYS A 371 39.50 11.81 55.88
N ALA A 372 38.61 10.81 55.79
CA ALA A 372 38.55 9.71 56.77
C ALA A 372 39.63 8.68 56.56
N ALA A 373 40.08 8.43 55.31
CA ALA A 373 41.18 7.54 54.99
C ALA A 373 42.57 8.16 55.28
N GLY A 374 42.64 9.48 55.43
CA GLY A 374 43.90 10.21 55.75
C GLY A 374 44.25 10.33 57.25
N LYS A 375 43.41 9.81 58.16
CA LYS A 375 43.71 9.78 59.62
C LYS A 375 44.11 8.38 60.01
N SER A 376 45.36 8.02 59.77
CA SER A 376 46.08 6.96 60.49
C SER A 376 47.35 7.59 61.05
N PRO A 377 47.61 7.47 62.36
CA PRO A 377 48.77 8.10 62.98
C PRO A 377 50.00 7.21 62.79
N ALA A 378 51.02 7.70 62.09
CA ALA A 378 52.35 7.09 62.17
C ALA A 378 53.38 8.19 62.28
N ALA A 379 54.04 8.11 63.39
CA ALA A 379 55.13 8.91 63.87
C ALA A 379 56.39 8.83 63.03
N ARG A 380 57.21 9.89 63.22
CA ARG A 380 58.66 10.01 63.19
C ARG A 380 59.40 10.49 61.95
N ASN A 381 59.78 11.72 62.13
CA ASN A 381 61.08 12.37 61.84
C ASN A 381 61.92 11.80 60.70
N ASN A 382 62.27 12.64 59.71
CA ASN A 382 63.59 13.27 59.67
C ASN A 382 63.65 14.45 58.70
N THR A 383 64.24 15.48 59.20
CA THR A 383 64.69 16.70 58.60
C THR A 383 65.59 16.49 57.39
N VAL A 384 65.41 17.24 56.30
CA VAL A 384 66.53 17.98 55.65
C VAL A 384 65.93 19.04 54.68
N ASN A 385 66.49 20.21 54.75
CA ASN A 385 66.24 21.44 54.01
C ASN A 385 66.37 21.35 52.48
N GLY A 386 65.66 22.17 51.78
CA GLY A 386 65.94 22.50 50.41
C GLY A 386 64.78 23.36 49.73
N THR A 387 64.98 24.64 49.89
CA THR A 387 64.47 25.81 49.16
C THR A 387 63.88 25.62 47.77
N GLY A 388 62.75 26.29 47.53
CA GLY A 388 62.58 27.10 46.31
C GLY A 388 61.43 26.74 45.35
N GLY A 389 60.48 27.65 45.21
CA GLY A 389 59.86 27.92 43.89
C GLY A 389 58.45 27.41 43.60
N THR A 390 57.47 28.27 43.80
CA THR A 390 56.22 28.39 43.04
C THR A 390 56.46 28.57 41.55
N PRO A 391 55.49 28.55 40.59
CA PRO A 391 54.04 28.46 40.67
C PRO A 391 53.36 27.56 39.60
N LEU A 392 52.01 27.50 39.66
CA LEU A 392 50.98 27.17 38.66
C LEU A 392 51.48 26.91 37.22
N HIS A 393 51.08 25.80 36.66
CA HIS A 393 50.84 25.66 35.25
C HIS A 393 49.63 24.80 34.96
N VAL A 394 48.65 25.45 34.31
CA VAL A 394 47.57 24.85 33.55
C VAL A 394 48.19 24.11 32.36
N SER A 395 47.97 22.81 32.25
CA SER A 395 48.41 22.07 31.05
C SER A 395 47.19 21.72 30.21
N THR A 396 47.08 22.49 29.14
CA THR A 396 46.31 22.20 27.93
C THR A 396 46.73 20.85 27.35
N LEU A 397 45.76 20.07 27.03
CA LEU A 397 45.92 18.84 26.23
C LEU A 397 46.46 19.17 24.84
N HIS A 398 47.69 18.80 24.57
CA HIS A 398 48.19 18.72 23.20
C HIS A 398 47.96 17.31 22.65
N VAL A 399 47.19 17.30 21.60
CA VAL A 399 46.99 16.15 20.70
C VAL A 399 48.33 15.86 20.01
N ALA A 400 48.91 14.70 20.27
CA ALA A 400 50.06 14.19 19.50
C ALA A 400 49.51 13.41 18.28
N GLU A 401 49.37 14.16 17.20
CA GLU A 401 49.27 13.63 15.84
C GLU A 401 50.67 13.40 15.32
N THR A 402 51.17 12.19 15.37
CA THR A 402 52.26 11.68 14.49
C THR A 402 52.70 10.27 14.96
N ARG A 403 52.22 9.27 14.25
CA ARG A 403 52.99 8.06 13.86
C ARG A 403 52.10 6.89 13.50
N CYS A 404 51.52 6.97 12.30
CA CYS A 404 51.18 5.76 11.56
C CYS A 404 51.33 6.05 10.07
N LYS A 405 52.59 6.23 9.66
CA LYS A 405 53.03 6.11 8.27
C LYS A 405 54.26 5.25 8.26
N LYS A 406 54.08 3.95 8.10
CA LYS A 406 54.94 2.99 7.40
C LYS A 406 54.50 1.59 7.80
N VAL A 407 54.24 0.83 6.80
CA VAL A 407 53.99 -0.60 6.68
C VAL A 407 52.54 -0.92 6.33
N CYS A 408 52.23 -0.75 5.07
CA CYS A 408 51.35 -1.61 4.28
C CYS A 408 51.42 -1.17 2.82
N THR A 409 52.57 -1.44 2.17
CA THR A 409 52.66 -1.51 0.73
C THR A 409 53.03 -2.97 0.37
N SER A 410 52.08 -3.76 0.00
CA SER A 410 52.22 -4.79 -1.01
C SER A 410 50.87 -5.13 -1.61
N LYS A 411 50.86 -5.00 -2.92
CA LYS A 411 49.77 -5.32 -3.85
C LYS A 411 49.36 -6.77 -3.74
N SER A 412 48.07 -7.05 -3.81
CA SER A 412 47.57 -8.10 -4.67
C SER A 412 46.05 -7.93 -4.83
N ASP A 413 45.66 -7.91 -6.10
CA ASP A 413 44.30 -7.85 -6.60
C ASP A 413 43.44 -8.97 -6.05
N LEU A 414 42.18 -8.62 -5.65
CA LEU A 414 41.04 -9.50 -5.87
C LEU A 414 39.74 -8.68 -5.83
N ARG A 415 38.98 -8.81 -6.90
CA ARG A 415 37.61 -8.33 -7.07
C ARG A 415 36.71 -8.76 -5.92
N THR A 416 35.99 -7.84 -5.33
CA THR A 416 34.80 -8.16 -4.55
C THR A 416 33.71 -7.11 -4.74
N ASN A 417 32.55 -7.62 -4.87
CA ASN A 417 31.28 -6.94 -5.08
C ASN A 417 30.96 -5.93 -3.98
N ASP A 418 30.49 -4.77 -4.42
CA ASP A 418 29.98 -3.70 -3.59
C ASP A 418 28.79 -4.15 -2.74
N PHE A 419 28.95 -4.09 -1.45
CA PHE A 419 27.88 -3.97 -0.48
C PHE A 419 28.23 -2.82 0.47
N SER A 420 27.84 -1.61 0.10
CA SER A 420 28.04 -0.44 0.94
C SER A 420 26.92 -0.31 1.97
N ILE A 421 27.17 -0.79 3.19
CA ILE A 421 26.39 -0.39 4.36
C ILE A 421 26.99 0.91 4.88
N VAL A 422 26.32 2.02 4.60
CA VAL A 422 26.61 3.31 5.22
C VAL A 422 25.97 3.31 6.60
N GLY A 423 26.77 2.94 7.60
CA GLY A 423 26.47 3.11 9.00
C GLY A 423 27.68 3.71 9.68
N SER A 424 27.62 4.99 10.07
CA SER A 424 28.65 5.64 10.87
C SER A 424 28.79 4.97 12.22
N LEU A 425 29.89 4.25 12.42
CA LEU A 425 30.31 3.73 13.72
C LEU A 425 30.66 4.89 14.67
N PRO A 426 30.34 4.79 15.97
CA PRO A 426 30.77 5.74 16.99
C PRO A 426 32.29 5.79 17.12
N ARG A 427 32.83 6.99 17.32
CA ARG A 427 34.25 7.34 17.26
C ARG A 427 35.13 6.84 18.45
N ASP A 428 34.60 6.04 19.36
CA ASP A 428 35.26 5.65 20.60
C ASP A 428 35.55 4.13 20.71
N PHE A 429 35.82 3.49 19.58
CA PHE A 429 36.34 2.14 19.59
C PHE A 429 37.87 2.21 19.47
N GLU A 430 38.61 2.17 20.61
CA GLU A 430 40.05 2.03 20.62
C GLU A 430 40.45 0.66 20.06
N LEU A 431 40.83 0.65 18.79
CA LEU A 431 41.40 -0.51 18.09
C LEU A 431 42.89 -0.70 18.37
N SER A 432 43.45 -0.10 19.44
CA SER A 432 44.85 -0.13 19.73
C SER A 432 45.39 -1.44 20.33
N ASN A 433 44.52 -2.37 20.72
CA ASN A 433 44.89 -3.59 21.45
C ASN A 433 44.65 -4.90 20.70
N PHE A 434 44.33 -4.83 19.40
CA PHE A 434 44.11 -6.02 18.58
C PHE A 434 44.99 -5.99 17.34
N ASP A 435 45.54 -7.18 16.97
CA ASP A 435 46.24 -7.34 15.69
C ASP A 435 45.27 -7.35 14.51
N CYS A 436 45.78 -7.30 13.28
CA CYS A 436 44.97 -7.30 12.07
C CYS A 436 44.13 -8.58 11.83
N TYR A 437 44.15 -9.52 12.73
CA TYR A 437 43.34 -10.75 12.74
C TYR A 437 42.40 -10.84 13.94
N GLY A 438 42.24 -9.75 14.72
CA GLY A 438 41.28 -9.69 15.82
C GLY A 438 41.72 -10.44 17.08
N LYS A 439 43.03 -10.76 17.25
CA LYS A 439 43.54 -11.32 18.50
C LYS A 439 44.13 -10.23 19.39
N PRO A 440 43.89 -10.28 20.70
CA PRO A 440 44.53 -9.36 21.65
C PRO A 440 46.05 -9.51 21.63
N ILE A 441 46.76 -8.40 21.56
CA ILE A 441 48.23 -8.39 21.58
C ILE A 441 48.71 -8.58 23.02
N ASP A 442 49.17 -9.77 23.36
CA ASP A 442 49.86 -10.03 24.62
C ASP A 442 51.28 -9.43 24.59
N THR A 443 51.44 -8.29 25.25
CA THR A 443 52.75 -7.70 25.51
C THR A 443 53.38 -8.33 26.75
N SER A 444 53.82 -9.56 26.66
CA SER A 444 54.67 -10.17 27.70
C SER A 444 55.85 -10.91 27.11
N SER A 445 56.94 -10.17 26.87
CA SER A 445 58.27 -10.80 26.91
C SER A 445 59.36 -9.74 27.18
N GLY A 446 60.00 -9.85 28.31
CA GLY A 446 61.22 -9.10 28.61
C GLY A 446 61.51 -8.98 30.10
N HIS A 447 62.19 -9.96 30.67
CA HIS A 447 63.05 -10.04 31.85
C HIS A 447 63.26 -8.72 32.66
N GLY A 448 62.92 -8.80 33.97
CA GLY A 448 63.35 -7.83 34.96
C GLY A 448 62.68 -8.07 36.30
N LYS A 449 63.26 -8.96 37.16
CA LYS A 449 62.86 -9.11 38.56
C LYS A 449 63.04 -7.77 39.29
N SER A 450 61.98 -7.07 39.60
CA SER A 450 61.92 -6.15 40.73
C SER A 450 60.51 -6.28 41.35
N GLN A 451 60.51 -6.79 42.60
CA GLN A 451 59.35 -6.82 43.47
C GLN A 451 58.88 -5.37 43.75
N ALA A 452 58.00 -4.85 42.95
CA ALA A 452 57.24 -3.67 43.27
C ALA A 452 55.85 -4.12 43.82
N LYS A 453 55.67 -3.90 45.13
CA LYS A 453 54.33 -4.03 45.76
C LYS A 453 53.31 -3.28 45.01
N ASN A 454 52.44 -4.00 44.28
CA ASN A 454 51.30 -3.47 43.59
C ASN A 454 50.27 -2.94 44.60
N ASN A 455 50.37 -1.67 44.95
CA ASN A 455 49.25 -0.93 45.48
C ASN A 455 48.23 -0.70 44.33
N LYS A 456 47.44 -1.71 44.01
CA LYS A 456 46.23 -1.51 43.18
C LYS A 456 45.35 -0.52 43.95
N LYS A 457 45.28 0.74 43.49
CA LYS A 457 44.20 1.66 43.90
C LYS A 457 42.88 0.92 43.74
N PRO A 458 42.01 0.88 44.77
CA PRO A 458 40.73 0.26 44.64
C PRO A 458 39.99 0.94 43.48
N PRO A 459 39.23 0.17 42.63
CA PRO A 459 38.47 0.75 41.53
C PRO A 459 37.55 1.84 42.10
N PRO A 460 37.33 2.95 41.34
CA PRO A 460 36.49 4.03 41.80
C PRO A 460 35.09 3.48 42.16
N PRO A 461 34.50 3.91 43.28
CA PRO A 461 33.21 3.42 43.72
C PRO A 461 32.18 3.66 42.62
N LYS A 462 31.44 2.59 42.24
CA LYS A 462 30.39 2.68 41.23
C LYS A 462 29.40 3.78 41.63
N PRO A 463 28.96 4.68 40.71
CA PRO A 463 28.03 5.75 41.00
C PRO A 463 26.74 5.18 41.62
N VAL A 464 26.33 5.71 42.77
CA VAL A 464 25.11 5.26 43.45
C VAL A 464 23.90 5.88 42.72
N ILE A 465 23.13 5.05 42.00
CA ILE A 465 21.91 5.48 41.33
C ILE A 465 20.87 6.00 42.35
N PRO A 466 20.26 7.18 42.19
CA PRO A 466 19.25 7.71 43.08
C PRO A 466 18.08 6.74 43.24
N SER A 467 17.58 6.59 44.45
CA SER A 467 16.41 5.75 44.73
C SER A 467 15.16 6.21 43.94
N ALA A 468 15.03 7.52 43.69
CA ALA A 468 13.95 8.09 42.88
C ALA A 468 13.98 7.62 41.43
N ALA A 469 15.16 7.63 40.74
CA ALA A 469 15.29 7.14 39.36
C ALA A 469 14.95 5.65 39.24
N LYS A 470 15.39 4.84 40.19
CA LYS A 470 15.03 3.41 40.27
C LYS A 470 13.53 3.17 40.48
N ARG A 471 12.86 4.04 41.23
CA ARG A 471 11.40 3.96 41.45
C ARG A 471 10.66 4.29 40.17
N VAL A 472 11.07 5.30 39.39
CA VAL A 472 10.46 5.65 38.11
C VAL A 472 10.53 4.46 37.15
N ASP A 473 11.72 3.89 36.92
CA ASP A 473 11.87 2.68 36.09
C ASP A 473 10.99 1.51 36.60
N LEU A 474 10.90 1.32 37.92
CA LEU A 474 10.12 0.23 38.52
C LEU A 474 8.60 0.42 38.27
N TYR A 475 8.09 1.64 38.41
CA TYR A 475 6.69 1.93 38.13
C TYR A 475 6.41 1.84 36.62
N SER A 476 7.32 2.32 35.76
CA SER A 476 7.16 2.27 34.31
C SER A 476 7.08 0.85 33.77
N ARG A 477 7.84 -0.12 34.35
CA ARG A 477 7.77 -1.55 34.01
C ARG A 477 6.37 -2.16 34.15
N ALA A 478 5.57 -1.67 35.09
CA ALA A 478 4.20 -2.14 35.28
C ALA A 478 3.17 -1.24 34.58
N LEU A 479 3.33 0.08 34.67
CA LEU A 479 2.37 1.06 34.17
C LEU A 479 2.19 0.98 32.65
N PHE A 480 3.28 0.91 31.89
CA PHE A 480 3.23 0.88 30.42
C PHE A 480 2.51 -0.37 29.88
N PRO A 481 2.88 -1.59 30.29
CA PRO A 481 2.18 -2.79 29.82
C PRO A 481 0.70 -2.80 30.22
N PHE A 482 0.35 -2.40 31.46
CA PHE A 482 -1.04 -2.39 31.91
C PHE A 482 -1.87 -1.33 31.17
N SER A 483 -1.35 -0.12 30.97
CA SER A 483 -2.06 0.92 30.20
C SER A 483 -2.23 0.55 28.72
N PHE A 484 -1.25 -0.09 28.13
CA PHE A 484 -1.35 -0.58 26.76
C PHE A 484 -2.32 -1.76 26.64
N LEU A 485 -2.33 -2.67 27.60
CA LEU A 485 -3.31 -3.76 27.62
C LEU A 485 -4.73 -3.21 27.77
N PHE A 486 -4.94 -2.23 28.62
CA PHE A 486 -6.22 -1.54 28.77
C PHE A 486 -6.66 -0.86 27.47
N PHE A 487 -5.74 -0.17 26.77
CA PHE A 487 -6.00 0.38 25.47
C PHE A 487 -6.39 -0.72 24.46
N ASN A 488 -5.69 -1.86 24.43
CA ASN A 488 -6.03 -2.99 23.57
C ASN A 488 -7.44 -3.50 23.80
N VAL A 489 -7.83 -3.70 25.06
CA VAL A 489 -9.18 -4.17 25.41
C VAL A 489 -10.24 -3.20 24.87
N ILE A 490 -10.06 -1.90 25.06
CA ILE A 490 -10.99 -0.88 24.56
C ILE A 490 -11.02 -0.89 23.03
N TYR A 491 -9.85 -0.85 22.40
CA TYR A 491 -9.74 -0.80 20.94
C TYR A 491 -10.46 -1.97 20.27
N TRP A 492 -10.14 -3.20 20.70
CA TRP A 492 -10.74 -4.39 20.10
C TRP A 492 -12.24 -4.55 20.46
N SER A 493 -12.69 -4.03 21.60
CA SER A 493 -14.13 -4.02 21.95
C SER A 493 -14.96 -3.04 21.10
N ILE A 494 -14.34 -1.99 20.58
CA ILE A 494 -15.04 -0.98 19.76
C ILE A 494 -15.04 -1.39 18.28
N TYR A 495 -13.94 -1.99 17.78
CA TYR A 495 -13.72 -2.19 16.36
C TYR A 495 -13.94 -3.63 15.89
N LEU A 496 -14.00 -4.63 16.74
CA LEU A 496 -14.33 -6.01 16.46
C LEU A 496 -15.80 -6.28 16.70
#